data_005e7fd0d90e02623f8a46bb49ba20e8
#
_entry.id   005e7fd0d90e02623f8a46bb49ba20e8
#
_cell.length_a   1.000
_cell.length_b   1.000
_cell.length_c   1.000
_cell.angle_alpha   90.00
_cell.angle_beta   90.00
_cell.angle_gamma   90.00
#
_symmetry.space_group_name_H-M   'P 1'
#
loop_
_entity.id
_entity.type
_entity.pdbx_description
1 polymer ?
#
loop_
_entity_poly.entity_id
_entity_poly.type
_entity_poly.pdbx_seq_one_letter_code
_entity_poly.pdbx_strand_id
1 'polypeptide(L)'
;MSETLSYVFKDKRGSVLYSASPHRAMIPASNMKIVTGFVSSVILGDDFEIKTYFRVSENDLIITGGPTPLLRIEEIERIIERLKDYKIKRVLFNRSLDEDYYAPGWPSEDQRECYQSRITSFSLNENCIPRSETDNGKNGVEPHSGRKITDIRPYDTLSRTLVSEGERDIFPSFDFTDSNDGKLVYTHKEKVGDILEHLEPISCNFSADVLFKFVHHYKAGLLGSWRGGSSVTSKSLERMNLLEPNLTIVDGSGLSSFNRLTPSFISDLLRKALSVENGKFIEHMASPGDGTLRKRLDEYGDYGIKAKTGSLTGVATISGFIRKLNVTFSLMLNNTEKKGKDARDVLDDTLTEMIHKIEKNRKSGRGN
;
A
#
# COMPACT_ATOMS: atom_id res chain seq x y z
N MET A 1 -9.38 -11.28 -25.06
CA MET A 1 -9.42 -12.43 -24.09
C MET A 1 -10.79 -12.43 -23.46
N SER A 2 -11.40 -13.61 -23.20
CA SER A 2 -12.73 -13.68 -22.57
C SER A 2 -12.68 -13.29 -21.10
N GLU A 3 -13.74 -12.62 -20.60
CA GLU A 3 -13.97 -12.35 -19.19
C GLU A 3 -13.74 -13.61 -18.35
N THR A 4 -13.03 -13.48 -17.24
CA THR A 4 -12.67 -14.63 -16.40
C THR A 4 -12.89 -14.29 -14.94
N LEU A 5 -13.82 -15.01 -14.31
CA LEU A 5 -13.98 -15.02 -12.85
C LEU A 5 -13.30 -16.26 -12.27
N SER A 6 -12.39 -16.02 -11.31
CA SER A 6 -11.68 -17.08 -10.59
C SER A 6 -11.87 -16.84 -9.10
N TYR A 7 -12.21 -17.89 -8.34
CA TYR A 7 -12.47 -17.73 -6.91
C TYR A 7 -12.23 -18.99 -6.08
N VAL A 8 -12.10 -18.80 -4.77
CA VAL A 8 -12.05 -19.87 -3.77
C VAL A 8 -12.62 -19.41 -2.44
N PHE A 9 -13.29 -20.34 -1.75
CA PHE A 9 -13.71 -20.24 -0.34
C PHE A 9 -13.13 -21.42 0.41
N LYS A 10 -12.37 -21.18 1.48
CA LYS A 10 -11.75 -22.22 2.30
C LYS A 10 -12.17 -22.08 3.77
N ASP A 11 -12.41 -23.22 4.41
CA ASP A 11 -12.65 -23.26 5.85
C ASP A 11 -11.36 -23.04 6.66
N LYS A 12 -11.48 -23.00 7.98
CA LYS A 12 -10.32 -22.81 8.90
C LYS A 12 -9.23 -23.88 8.75
N ARG A 13 -9.56 -25.07 8.23
CA ARG A 13 -8.60 -26.17 8.00
C ARG A 13 -7.94 -26.07 6.64
N GLY A 14 -8.41 -25.16 5.76
CA GLY A 14 -7.95 -25.02 4.39
C GLY A 14 -8.70 -25.90 3.40
N SER A 15 -9.75 -26.59 3.85
CA SER A 15 -10.60 -27.37 2.95
C SER A 15 -11.36 -26.45 2.05
N VAL A 16 -11.36 -26.73 0.74
CA VAL A 16 -12.10 -25.95 -0.25
C VAL A 16 -13.59 -26.24 -0.11
N LEU A 17 -14.36 -25.21 0.17
CA LEU A 17 -15.82 -25.29 0.23
C LEU A 17 -16.44 -25.06 -1.15
N TYR A 18 -15.96 -24.04 -1.86
CA TYR A 18 -16.35 -23.69 -3.22
C TYR A 18 -15.18 -23.10 -3.99
N SER A 19 -15.10 -23.35 -5.28
CA SER A 19 -14.07 -22.74 -6.13
C SER A 19 -14.43 -22.81 -7.62
N ALA A 20 -13.85 -21.87 -8.37
CA ALA A 20 -13.74 -21.92 -9.81
C ALA A 20 -12.33 -21.48 -10.22
N SER A 21 -11.58 -22.37 -10.87
CA SER A 21 -10.20 -22.13 -11.33
C SER A 21 -9.28 -21.51 -10.27
N PRO A 22 -9.24 -22.01 -9.02
CA PRO A 22 -8.61 -21.33 -7.88
C PRO A 22 -7.10 -21.13 -8.00
N HIS A 23 -6.41 -21.89 -8.85
CA HIS A 23 -4.97 -21.82 -9.12
C HIS A 23 -4.62 -21.07 -10.40
N ARG A 24 -5.61 -20.42 -11.03
CA ARG A 24 -5.35 -19.60 -12.22
C ARG A 24 -4.62 -18.33 -11.77
N ALA A 25 -3.49 -18.03 -12.45
CA ALA A 25 -2.75 -16.79 -12.25
C ALA A 25 -3.56 -15.61 -12.81
N MET A 26 -3.90 -14.66 -11.94
CA MET A 26 -4.74 -13.50 -12.21
C MET A 26 -3.97 -12.21 -11.85
N ILE A 27 -4.35 -11.09 -12.47
CA ILE A 27 -3.92 -9.76 -12.02
C ILE A 27 -4.68 -9.45 -10.73
N PRO A 28 -3.95 -9.25 -9.60
CA PRO A 28 -4.59 -9.11 -8.28
C PRO A 28 -5.11 -7.70 -8.02
N ALA A 29 -4.70 -6.69 -8.80
CA ALA A 29 -4.90 -5.30 -8.45
C ALA A 29 -4.49 -5.06 -6.96
N SER A 30 -5.20 -4.21 -6.22
CA SER A 30 -4.86 -3.90 -4.83
C SER A 30 -5.00 -5.06 -3.82
N ASN A 31 -5.40 -6.27 -4.24
CA ASN A 31 -5.25 -7.45 -3.39
C ASN A 31 -3.75 -7.82 -3.16
N MET A 32 -2.83 -7.26 -3.96
CA MET A 32 -1.39 -7.32 -3.69
C MET A 32 -1.04 -6.73 -2.31
N LYS A 33 -1.78 -5.74 -1.83
CA LYS A 33 -1.56 -5.12 -0.52
C LYS A 33 -1.71 -6.09 0.65
N ILE A 34 -2.55 -7.12 0.51
CA ILE A 34 -2.62 -8.22 1.49
C ILE A 34 -1.26 -8.90 1.63
N VAL A 35 -0.56 -9.12 0.51
CA VAL A 35 0.79 -9.72 0.52
C VAL A 35 1.78 -8.76 1.14
N THR A 36 1.82 -7.53 0.67
CA THR A 36 2.76 -6.50 1.14
C THR A 36 2.57 -6.19 2.61
N GLY A 37 1.34 -5.95 3.04
CA GLY A 37 1.01 -5.62 4.43
C GLY A 37 1.35 -6.77 5.36
N PHE A 38 0.91 -8.00 5.05
CA PHE A 38 1.20 -9.17 5.88
C PHE A 38 2.70 -9.47 5.96
N VAL A 39 3.42 -9.45 4.83
CA VAL A 39 4.87 -9.69 4.83
C VAL A 39 5.61 -8.60 5.60
N SER A 40 5.20 -7.33 5.49
CA SER A 40 5.78 -6.23 6.26
C SER A 40 5.52 -6.39 7.76
N SER A 41 4.30 -6.77 8.16
CA SER A 41 3.96 -7.07 9.57
C SER A 41 4.81 -8.24 10.12
N VAL A 42 4.99 -9.31 9.33
CA VAL A 42 5.83 -10.47 9.74
C VAL A 42 7.31 -10.11 9.85
N ILE A 43 7.82 -9.28 8.94
CA ILE A 43 9.26 -8.94 8.90
C ILE A 43 9.64 -7.91 9.96
N LEU A 44 8.82 -6.89 10.14
CA LEU A 44 9.09 -5.73 10.98
C LEU A 44 8.39 -5.83 12.34
N GLY A 45 7.17 -6.35 12.35
CA GLY A 45 6.24 -6.24 13.47
C GLY A 45 5.48 -4.92 13.44
N ASP A 46 4.23 -4.92 13.90
CA ASP A 46 3.38 -3.73 13.87
C ASP A 46 3.90 -2.60 14.77
N ASP A 47 4.58 -2.95 15.88
CA ASP A 47 5.16 -1.97 16.80
C ASP A 47 6.53 -1.44 16.36
N PHE A 48 7.08 -1.91 15.25
CA PHE A 48 8.33 -1.41 14.71
C PHE A 48 8.18 0.04 14.27
N GLU A 49 9.04 0.92 14.81
CA GLU A 49 9.07 2.34 14.45
C GLU A 49 10.03 2.59 13.28
N ILE A 50 9.51 3.00 12.13
CA ILE A 50 10.30 3.62 11.07
C ILE A 50 10.59 5.04 11.51
N LYS A 51 11.87 5.45 11.48
CA LYS A 51 12.33 6.74 12.02
C LYS A 51 13.02 7.56 10.96
N THR A 52 12.67 8.83 10.87
CA THR A 52 13.35 9.86 10.10
C THR A 52 13.97 10.86 11.06
N TYR A 53 15.27 11.07 10.92
CA TYR A 53 16.05 11.95 11.78
C TYR A 53 16.42 13.24 11.04
N PHE A 54 16.24 14.36 11.72
CA PHE A 54 16.61 15.70 11.26
C PHE A 54 17.78 16.20 12.11
N ARG A 55 18.92 16.39 11.47
CA ARG A 55 20.16 16.86 12.11
C ARG A 55 20.64 18.14 11.47
N VAL A 56 21.24 19.03 12.26
CA VAL A 56 21.86 20.25 11.75
C VAL A 56 23.38 20.17 11.94
N SER A 57 24.10 20.38 10.86
CA SER A 57 25.56 20.53 10.84
C SER A 57 25.88 21.83 10.11
N GLU A 58 26.42 22.84 10.85
CA GLU A 58 26.64 24.20 10.35
C GLU A 58 25.32 24.82 9.79
N ASN A 59 25.22 24.96 8.46
CA ASN A 59 24.05 25.48 7.76
C ASN A 59 23.33 24.42 6.96
N ASP A 60 23.70 23.15 7.11
CA ASP A 60 23.08 22.03 6.44
C ASP A 60 22.06 21.34 7.36
N LEU A 61 20.89 21.05 6.81
CA LEU A 61 19.94 20.14 7.41
C LEU A 61 20.14 18.75 6.79
N ILE A 62 20.56 17.79 7.61
CA ILE A 62 20.82 16.42 7.19
C ILE A 62 19.61 15.57 7.61
N ILE A 63 18.92 14.99 6.64
CA ILE A 63 17.73 14.13 6.85
C ILE A 63 18.13 12.69 6.55
N THR A 64 17.99 11.82 7.56
CA THR A 64 18.43 10.42 7.48
C THR A 64 17.37 9.47 8.02
N GLY A 65 17.45 8.22 7.66
CA GLY A 65 16.58 7.17 8.21
C GLY A 65 15.66 6.52 7.19
N GLY A 66 14.60 5.88 7.68
CA GLY A 66 13.63 5.16 6.87
C GLY A 66 12.56 6.07 6.27
N PRO A 67 11.87 5.58 5.24
CA PRO A 67 10.77 6.31 4.64
C PRO A 67 9.55 6.29 5.59
N THR A 68 9.02 7.47 5.87
CA THR A 68 7.83 7.69 6.70
C THR A 68 6.69 8.18 5.80
N PRO A 69 5.84 7.28 5.26
CA PRO A 69 4.85 7.63 4.24
C PRO A 69 3.70 8.51 4.76
N LEU A 70 3.51 8.56 6.08
CA LEU A 70 2.44 9.34 6.69
C LEU A 70 2.85 10.76 7.09
N LEU A 71 4.10 11.20 6.81
CA LEU A 71 4.55 12.56 7.12
C LEU A 71 3.66 13.60 6.42
N ARG A 72 3.07 14.49 7.22
CA ARG A 72 2.14 15.53 6.76
C ARG A 72 2.70 16.93 6.98
N ILE A 73 2.10 17.91 6.31
CA ILE A 73 2.54 19.31 6.39
C ILE A 73 2.47 19.85 7.82
N GLU A 74 1.50 19.42 8.62
CA GLU A 74 1.35 19.83 10.01
C GLU A 74 2.54 19.38 10.89
N GLU A 75 3.19 18.28 10.52
CA GLU A 75 4.39 17.82 11.20
C GLU A 75 5.62 18.62 10.76
N ILE A 76 5.66 19.04 9.49
CA ILE A 76 6.70 19.93 8.97
C ILE A 76 6.70 21.27 9.70
N GLU A 77 5.55 21.83 10.05
CA GLU A 77 5.46 23.06 10.84
C GLU A 77 6.16 22.91 12.20
N ARG A 78 5.99 21.77 12.87
CA ARG A 78 6.71 21.45 14.13
C ARG A 78 8.21 21.31 13.93
N ILE A 79 8.64 20.75 12.81
CA ILE A 79 10.06 20.64 12.45
C ILE A 79 10.64 22.03 12.22
N ILE A 80 9.97 22.91 11.48
CA ILE A 80 10.38 24.29 11.22
C ILE A 80 10.53 25.06 12.54
N GLU A 81 9.59 24.92 13.49
CA GLU A 81 9.72 25.56 14.80
C GLU A 81 11.00 25.10 15.57
N ARG A 82 11.40 23.84 15.41
CA ARG A 82 12.67 23.34 15.98
C ARG A 82 13.91 23.86 15.26
N LEU A 83 13.76 24.28 14.00
CA LEU A 83 14.85 24.80 13.16
C LEU A 83 14.97 26.32 13.21
N LYS A 84 14.07 27.06 13.86
CA LYS A 84 14.02 28.53 13.83
C LYS A 84 15.31 29.25 14.25
N ASP A 85 16.07 28.64 15.17
CA ASP A 85 17.33 29.18 15.67
C ASP A 85 18.53 28.84 14.77
N TYR A 86 18.32 28.08 13.70
CA TYR A 86 19.33 27.65 12.76
C TYR A 86 19.13 28.34 11.41
N LYS A 87 20.22 28.76 10.78
CA LYS A 87 20.20 29.28 9.40
C LYS A 87 20.42 28.15 8.41
N ILE A 88 19.35 27.49 8.01
CA ILE A 88 19.42 26.38 7.05
C ILE A 88 19.51 26.93 5.63
N LYS A 89 20.58 26.57 4.92
CA LYS A 89 20.84 26.97 3.53
C LYS A 89 20.69 25.80 2.55
N ARG A 90 20.96 24.57 3.01
CA ARG A 90 20.99 23.38 2.18
C ARG A 90 20.35 22.21 2.91
N VAL A 91 19.66 21.33 2.18
CA VAL A 91 19.10 20.07 2.71
C VAL A 91 19.84 18.90 2.07
N LEU A 92 20.37 18.02 2.90
CA LEU A 92 21.07 16.81 2.48
C LEU A 92 20.25 15.57 2.87
N PHE A 93 20.06 14.65 1.93
CA PHE A 93 19.29 13.43 2.15
C PHE A 93 20.22 12.20 2.15
N ASN A 94 20.12 11.38 3.21
CA ASN A 94 20.66 10.03 3.20
C ASN A 94 19.53 9.05 2.85
N ARG A 95 19.60 8.44 1.68
CA ARG A 95 18.53 7.65 1.11
C ARG A 95 18.45 6.24 1.70
N SER A 96 17.23 5.77 1.93
CA SER A 96 16.91 4.37 2.24
C SER A 96 16.33 3.60 1.05
N LEU A 97 15.78 4.32 0.05
CA LEU A 97 15.24 3.75 -1.19
C LEU A 97 16.03 4.27 -2.39
N ASP A 98 16.09 3.47 -3.45
CA ASP A 98 16.65 3.90 -4.74
C ASP A 98 15.73 4.89 -5.46
N GLU A 99 16.26 5.53 -6.50
CA GLU A 99 15.54 6.52 -7.31
C GLU A 99 14.77 5.92 -8.49
N ASP A 100 14.56 4.61 -8.50
CA ASP A 100 13.60 3.99 -9.41
C ASP A 100 12.19 4.20 -8.85
N TYR A 101 11.56 5.31 -9.25
CA TYR A 101 10.35 5.83 -8.65
C TYR A 101 9.09 5.04 -9.01
N TYR A 102 9.10 4.32 -10.15
CA TYR A 102 7.96 3.64 -10.72
C TYR A 102 8.27 2.17 -10.97
N ALA A 103 7.36 1.28 -10.60
CA ALA A 103 7.55 -0.13 -10.84
C ALA A 103 7.32 -0.51 -12.32
N PRO A 104 7.98 -1.56 -12.82
CA PRO A 104 7.69 -2.09 -14.16
C PRO A 104 6.20 -2.43 -14.31
N GLY A 105 5.62 -2.05 -15.46
CA GLY A 105 4.21 -2.31 -15.79
C GLY A 105 3.21 -1.32 -15.16
N TRP A 106 3.69 -0.23 -14.55
CA TRP A 106 2.85 0.90 -14.21
C TRP A 106 2.50 1.69 -15.47
N PRO A 107 1.23 2.12 -15.63
CA PRO A 107 0.83 2.90 -16.81
C PRO A 107 1.49 4.28 -16.80
N SER A 108 2.18 4.63 -17.91
CA SER A 108 2.90 5.91 -18.02
C SER A 108 1.97 7.12 -18.08
N GLU A 109 0.75 6.93 -18.57
CA GLU A 109 -0.30 7.94 -18.67
C GLU A 109 -0.81 8.41 -17.32
N ASP A 110 -0.70 7.57 -16.27
CA ASP A 110 -1.21 7.83 -14.93
C ASP A 110 -0.19 8.49 -13.99
N GLN A 111 1.02 8.81 -14.47
CA GLN A 111 2.09 9.41 -13.65
C GLN A 111 1.77 10.79 -13.04
N ARG A 112 0.64 11.40 -13.44
CA ARG A 112 0.13 12.65 -12.83
C ARG A 112 -0.93 12.41 -11.77
N GLU A 113 -1.37 11.18 -11.60
CA GLU A 113 -2.39 10.84 -10.62
C GLU A 113 -1.75 10.49 -9.27
N CYS A 114 -2.35 10.93 -8.17
CA CYS A 114 -1.83 10.70 -6.83
C CYS A 114 -1.71 9.21 -6.45
N TYR A 115 -2.53 8.35 -7.03
CA TYR A 115 -2.41 6.91 -6.81
C TYR A 115 -1.15 6.29 -7.45
N GLN A 116 -0.41 7.05 -8.26
CA GLN A 116 0.86 6.68 -8.88
C GLN A 116 1.98 7.68 -8.52
N SER A 117 1.97 8.18 -7.30
CA SER A 117 3.01 9.09 -6.80
C SER A 117 4.39 8.45 -6.84
N ARG A 118 5.43 9.26 -7.02
CA ARG A 118 6.84 8.83 -6.99
C ARG A 118 7.20 8.23 -5.64
N ILE A 119 7.73 7.01 -5.64
CA ILE A 119 8.17 6.34 -4.42
C ILE A 119 9.59 6.80 -4.09
N THR A 120 9.73 7.53 -2.99
CA THR A 120 10.97 8.16 -2.54
C THR A 120 11.26 7.83 -1.09
N SER A 121 12.53 8.01 -0.67
CA SER A 121 12.96 7.80 0.73
C SER A 121 12.30 8.77 1.70
N PHE A 122 11.97 9.96 1.22
CA PHE A 122 11.33 11.01 2.01
C PHE A 122 10.14 11.54 1.23
N SER A 123 9.05 11.76 1.91
CA SER A 123 7.81 12.19 1.29
C SER A 123 7.09 13.22 2.15
N LEU A 124 6.25 14.01 1.52
CA LEU A 124 5.33 14.90 2.18
C LEU A 124 3.94 14.69 1.58
N ASN A 125 2.95 14.43 2.42
CA ASN A 125 1.56 14.18 1.97
C ASN A 125 1.48 13.09 0.88
N GLU A 126 2.24 11.99 1.01
CA GLU A 126 2.32 10.88 0.04
C GLU A 126 2.78 11.34 -1.35
N ASN A 127 3.59 12.40 -1.43
CA ASN A 127 3.98 13.07 -2.68
C ASN A 127 2.77 13.43 -3.56
N CYS A 128 1.69 13.85 -2.90
CA CYS A 128 0.42 14.22 -3.52
C CYS A 128 0.00 15.61 -3.01
N ILE A 129 0.09 16.60 -3.86
CA ILE A 129 -0.15 18.01 -3.53
C ILE A 129 -1.53 18.48 -4.03
N PRO A 130 -2.21 19.41 -3.31
CA PRO A 130 -3.39 20.08 -3.82
C PRO A 130 -3.02 20.89 -5.06
N ARG A 131 -3.85 20.84 -6.08
CA ARG A 131 -3.67 21.69 -7.26
C ARG A 131 -4.00 23.14 -6.86
N SER A 132 -3.04 24.06 -7.00
CA SER A 132 -3.30 25.47 -6.78
C SER A 132 -4.14 26.05 -7.92
N GLU A 133 -5.08 26.94 -7.61
CA GLU A 133 -5.89 27.66 -8.62
C GLU A 133 -5.05 28.58 -9.51
N THR A 134 -3.78 28.80 -9.15
CA THR A 134 -2.82 29.66 -9.88
C THR A 134 -2.07 28.93 -11.00
N ASP A 135 -2.28 27.63 -11.18
CA ASP A 135 -1.67 26.88 -12.29
C ASP A 135 -2.52 27.08 -13.56
N ASN A 136 -2.52 28.36 -14.02
CA ASN A 136 -3.21 28.80 -15.22
C ASN A 136 -2.68 28.07 -16.45
N GLY A 137 -3.24 26.88 -16.74
CA GLY A 137 -3.34 26.35 -18.09
C GLY A 137 -2.10 26.09 -18.91
N LYS A 138 -0.88 26.33 -18.42
CA LYS A 138 0.35 26.08 -19.20
C LYS A 138 0.65 24.61 -19.45
N ASN A 139 -0.07 23.69 -18.80
CA ASN A 139 0.07 22.24 -18.98
C ASN A 139 -1.22 21.52 -19.39
N GLY A 140 -2.18 22.21 -19.99
CA GLY A 140 -3.32 21.60 -20.70
C GLY A 140 -4.32 20.81 -19.86
N VAL A 141 -4.43 21.06 -18.55
CA VAL A 141 -5.42 20.39 -17.68
C VAL A 141 -6.37 21.45 -17.09
N GLU A 142 -7.65 21.35 -17.39
CA GLU A 142 -8.69 22.26 -16.90
C GLU A 142 -8.77 22.32 -15.37
N PRO A 143 -9.01 23.51 -14.77
CA PRO A 143 -9.13 23.68 -13.33
C PRO A 143 -10.50 23.18 -12.84
N HIS A 144 -10.60 21.91 -12.46
CA HIS A 144 -11.73 21.43 -11.68
C HIS A 144 -11.31 21.27 -10.23
N SER A 145 -12.03 22.02 -9.37
CA SER A 145 -11.86 22.14 -7.93
C SER A 145 -11.51 20.83 -7.21
N GLY A 146 -10.45 20.85 -6.41
CA GLY A 146 -10.12 19.79 -5.44
C GLY A 146 -9.34 18.58 -5.98
N ARG A 147 -8.89 18.59 -7.23
CA ARG A 147 -8.06 17.48 -7.76
C ARG A 147 -6.63 17.58 -7.21
N LYS A 148 -6.17 16.51 -6.61
CA LYS A 148 -4.77 16.35 -6.16
C LYS A 148 -3.93 15.82 -7.32
N ILE A 149 -2.68 16.25 -7.42
CA ILE A 149 -1.70 15.79 -8.40
C ILE A 149 -0.45 15.28 -7.70
N THR A 150 0.27 14.35 -8.33
CA THR A 150 1.55 13.87 -7.79
C THR A 150 2.60 14.98 -7.84
N ASP A 151 3.44 15.03 -6.80
CA ASP A 151 4.63 15.88 -6.80
C ASP A 151 5.72 15.23 -7.65
N ILE A 152 6.07 15.91 -8.73
CA ILE A 152 7.11 15.44 -9.66
C ILE A 152 8.53 15.75 -9.16
N ARG A 153 8.66 16.56 -8.10
CA ARG A 153 9.93 16.95 -7.49
C ARG A 153 9.86 16.94 -5.95
N PRO A 154 9.58 15.78 -5.33
CA PRO A 154 9.31 15.72 -3.90
C PRO A 154 10.48 16.18 -3.02
N TYR A 155 11.74 15.94 -3.42
CA TYR A 155 12.91 16.43 -2.70
C TYR A 155 13.06 17.95 -2.79
N ASP A 156 12.81 18.56 -3.96
CA ASP A 156 12.79 20.02 -4.13
C ASP A 156 11.73 20.67 -3.26
N THR A 157 10.51 20.11 -3.27
CA THR A 157 9.39 20.63 -2.50
C THR A 157 9.70 20.60 -1.01
N LEU A 158 10.17 19.45 -0.51
CA LEU A 158 10.53 19.29 0.90
C LEU A 158 11.69 20.20 1.29
N SER A 159 12.73 20.33 0.46
CA SER A 159 13.86 21.21 0.71
C SER A 159 13.45 22.68 0.80
N ARG A 160 12.62 23.16 -0.13
CA ARG A 160 12.09 24.54 -0.12
C ARG A 160 11.26 24.82 1.13
N THR A 161 10.52 23.84 1.61
CA THR A 161 9.69 23.97 2.81
C THR A 161 10.55 24.10 4.08
N LEU A 162 11.69 23.41 4.13
CA LEU A 162 12.57 23.34 5.32
C LEU A 162 13.69 24.37 5.36
N VAL A 163 13.98 25.04 4.25
CA VAL A 163 15.00 26.11 4.21
C VAL A 163 14.47 27.39 4.86
N SER A 164 15.34 28.13 5.54
CA SER A 164 15.02 29.40 6.21
C SER A 164 14.44 30.44 5.23
N GLU A 165 13.51 31.29 5.70
CA GLU A 165 12.74 32.21 4.82
C GLU A 165 13.63 33.12 3.95
N GLY A 166 14.71 33.68 4.49
CA GLY A 166 15.63 34.54 3.74
C GLY A 166 16.49 33.82 2.69
N GLU A 167 16.48 32.51 2.66
CA GLU A 167 17.26 31.67 1.72
C GLU A 167 16.36 31.01 0.67
N ARG A 168 15.04 31.14 0.76
CA ARG A 168 14.08 30.51 -0.17
C ARG A 168 14.15 31.02 -1.59
N ASP A 169 14.57 32.28 -1.77
CA ASP A 169 14.71 32.91 -3.09
C ASP A 169 16.00 32.49 -3.83
N ILE A 170 16.97 32.00 -3.10
CA ILE A 170 18.17 31.36 -3.64
C ILE A 170 17.79 29.89 -3.79
N PHE A 171 17.63 29.35 -5.00
CA PHE A 171 17.25 27.97 -5.28
C PHE A 171 17.80 27.03 -4.21
N PRO A 172 16.96 26.47 -3.31
CA PRO A 172 17.47 25.61 -2.27
C PRO A 172 18.06 24.39 -2.95
N SER A 173 19.38 24.26 -2.89
CA SER A 173 20.05 23.06 -3.37
C SER A 173 19.77 21.94 -2.36
N PHE A 174 19.27 20.83 -2.84
CA PHE A 174 19.38 19.59 -2.09
C PHE A 174 20.47 18.72 -2.72
N ASP A 175 21.05 17.84 -1.94
CA ASP A 175 22.01 16.85 -2.41
C ASP A 175 21.82 15.55 -1.60
N PHE A 176 22.46 14.48 -2.06
CA PHE A 176 22.49 13.23 -1.34
C PHE A 176 23.80 13.09 -0.57
N THR A 177 23.71 12.48 0.60
CA THR A 177 24.88 12.27 1.47
C THR A 177 24.81 10.92 2.17
N ASP A 178 25.95 10.35 2.50
CA ASP A 178 26.06 9.20 3.39
C ASP A 178 26.31 9.62 4.85
N SER A 179 26.45 10.93 5.12
CA SER A 179 26.69 11.45 6.46
C SER A 179 25.45 11.33 7.35
N ASN A 180 25.70 10.97 8.59
CA ASN A 180 24.75 10.99 9.70
C ASN A 180 25.17 11.99 10.79
N ASP A 181 26.09 12.90 10.46
CA ASP A 181 26.68 13.87 11.39
C ASP A 181 25.70 14.98 11.75
N GLY A 182 26.08 15.76 12.78
CA GLY A 182 25.31 16.92 13.21
C GLY A 182 24.45 16.68 14.44
N LYS A 183 24.00 17.80 15.02
CA LYS A 183 23.14 17.80 16.20
C LYS A 183 21.73 17.36 15.82
N LEU A 184 21.23 16.32 16.49
CA LEU A 184 19.85 15.88 16.34
C LEU A 184 18.89 16.95 16.86
N VAL A 185 18.00 17.45 16.01
CA VAL A 185 17.01 18.48 16.35
C VAL A 185 15.59 17.95 16.39
N TYR A 186 15.30 16.92 15.57
CA TYR A 186 13.98 16.29 15.54
C TYR A 186 14.05 14.83 15.10
N THR A 187 13.08 14.03 15.56
CA THR A 187 12.87 12.66 15.09
C THR A 187 11.38 12.48 14.81
N HIS A 188 11.04 12.22 13.56
CA HIS A 188 9.72 11.75 13.18
C HIS A 188 9.67 10.22 13.23
N LYS A 189 8.53 9.67 13.65
CA LYS A 189 8.36 8.23 13.85
C LYS A 189 6.99 7.79 13.39
N GLU A 190 6.94 6.64 12.73
CA GLU A 190 5.70 5.98 12.32
C GLU A 190 5.78 4.50 12.65
N LYS A 191 4.78 3.95 13.34
CA LYS A 191 4.68 2.50 13.53
C LYS A 191 4.19 1.83 12.25
N VAL A 192 4.69 0.63 11.98
CA VAL A 192 4.20 -0.18 10.85
C VAL A 192 2.71 -0.44 10.98
N GLY A 193 2.21 -0.69 12.20
CA GLY A 193 0.77 -0.85 12.46
C GLY A 193 -0.05 0.37 12.03
N ASP A 194 0.41 1.59 12.35
CA ASP A 194 -0.28 2.83 11.96
C ASP A 194 -0.28 3.01 10.42
N ILE A 195 0.82 2.62 9.77
CA ILE A 195 0.91 2.62 8.30
C ILE A 195 -0.08 1.61 7.70
N LEU A 196 -0.20 0.41 8.28
CA LEU A 196 -1.15 -0.63 7.82
C LEU A 196 -2.60 -0.21 8.06
N GLU A 197 -2.90 0.41 9.20
CA GLU A 197 -4.23 0.94 9.53
C GLU A 197 -4.67 2.04 8.55
N HIS A 198 -3.74 2.85 8.06
CA HIS A 198 -4.01 3.82 7.00
C HIS A 198 -4.11 3.14 5.62
N LEU A 199 -3.17 2.25 5.30
CA LEU A 199 -2.99 1.63 3.99
C LEU A 199 -4.14 0.74 3.56
N GLU A 200 -4.57 -0.19 4.42
CA GLU A 200 -5.46 -1.28 4.05
C GLU A 200 -6.90 -0.83 3.76
N PRO A 201 -7.57 -0.04 4.62
CA PRO A 201 -8.96 0.35 4.39
C PRO A 201 -9.15 1.26 3.18
N ILE A 202 -8.28 2.26 3.02
CA ILE A 202 -8.37 3.24 1.92
C ILE A 202 -7.62 2.81 0.65
N SER A 203 -6.86 1.70 0.76
CA SER A 203 -6.07 1.17 -0.35
C SER A 203 -4.96 2.10 -0.84
N CYS A 204 -4.21 2.73 0.07
CA CYS A 204 -3.13 3.64 -0.27
C CYS A 204 -2.00 2.92 -1.03
N ASN A 205 -1.76 3.31 -2.30
CA ASN A 205 -0.70 2.72 -3.11
C ASN A 205 0.68 3.16 -2.61
N PHE A 206 0.82 4.46 -2.30
CA PHE A 206 2.09 5.04 -1.88
C PHE A 206 2.66 4.31 -0.66
N SER A 207 1.88 4.17 0.41
CA SER A 207 2.33 3.50 1.63
C SER A 207 2.68 2.03 1.40
N ALA A 208 1.94 1.33 0.52
CA ALA A 208 2.23 -0.05 0.16
C ALA A 208 3.58 -0.20 -0.54
N ASP A 209 3.84 0.65 -1.52
CA ASP A 209 5.05 0.59 -2.33
C ASP A 209 6.29 1.06 -1.56
N VAL A 210 6.12 2.03 -0.66
CA VAL A 210 7.14 2.42 0.31
C VAL A 210 7.53 1.23 1.21
N LEU A 211 6.56 0.56 1.85
CA LEU A 211 6.81 -0.62 2.67
C LEU A 211 7.47 -1.73 1.88
N PHE A 212 7.01 -2.00 0.65
CA PHE A 212 7.56 -3.02 -0.22
C PHE A 212 9.05 -2.82 -0.53
N LYS A 213 9.47 -1.59 -0.84
CA LYS A 213 10.88 -1.27 -1.03
C LYS A 213 11.64 -1.25 0.31
N PHE A 214 11.03 -0.76 1.38
CA PHE A 214 11.66 -0.64 2.69
C PHE A 214 12.00 -1.98 3.34
N VAL A 215 11.18 -3.02 3.20
CA VAL A 215 11.53 -4.35 3.74
C VAL A 215 12.81 -4.91 3.12
N HIS A 216 13.14 -4.54 1.86
CA HIS A 216 14.45 -4.86 1.27
C HIS A 216 15.58 -4.09 1.94
N HIS A 217 15.42 -2.76 2.11
CA HIS A 217 16.41 -1.93 2.81
C HIS A 217 16.70 -2.50 4.22
N TYR A 218 15.65 -2.79 4.97
CA TYR A 218 15.76 -3.32 6.34
C TYR A 218 16.47 -4.68 6.40
N LYS A 219 16.16 -5.60 5.48
CA LYS A 219 16.73 -6.96 5.48
C LYS A 219 18.14 -7.05 4.91
N ALA A 220 18.47 -6.22 3.93
CA ALA A 220 19.71 -6.31 3.17
C ALA A 220 20.75 -5.22 3.54
N GLY A 221 20.33 -4.13 4.20
CA GLY A 221 21.19 -2.96 4.45
C GLY A 221 21.56 -2.21 3.16
N LEU A 222 20.85 -2.45 2.06
CA LEU A 222 21.02 -1.81 0.76
C LEU A 222 19.90 -0.81 0.51
N LEU A 223 20.03 0.03 -0.52
CA LEU A 223 18.90 0.86 -0.96
C LEU A 223 17.71 -0.03 -1.33
N GLY A 224 16.54 0.26 -0.78
CA GLY A 224 15.30 -0.46 -1.07
C GLY A 224 14.91 -0.30 -2.53
N SER A 225 14.64 -1.39 -3.23
CA SER A 225 14.36 -1.43 -4.66
C SER A 225 13.16 -2.32 -4.97
N TRP A 226 12.55 -2.16 -6.15
CA TRP A 226 11.47 -3.03 -6.62
C TRP A 226 11.90 -4.50 -6.67
N ARG A 227 13.05 -4.76 -7.29
CA ARG A 227 13.60 -6.13 -7.38
C ARG A 227 13.93 -6.70 -6.00
N GLY A 228 14.46 -5.88 -5.09
CA GLY A 228 14.77 -6.29 -3.73
C GLY A 228 13.53 -6.59 -2.93
N GLY A 229 12.49 -5.74 -3.00
CA GLY A 229 11.19 -5.95 -2.37
C GLY A 229 10.53 -7.25 -2.85
N SER A 230 10.53 -7.50 -4.18
CA SER A 230 10.06 -8.76 -4.76
C SER A 230 10.82 -9.97 -4.21
N SER A 231 12.16 -9.90 -4.16
CA SER A 231 12.99 -10.99 -3.64
C SER A 231 12.74 -11.29 -2.16
N VAL A 232 12.66 -10.24 -1.32
CA VAL A 232 12.39 -10.40 0.13
C VAL A 232 11.00 -10.97 0.36
N THR A 233 10.00 -10.45 -0.37
CA THR A 233 8.62 -10.94 -0.28
C THR A 233 8.54 -12.41 -0.68
N SER A 234 9.08 -12.80 -1.83
CA SER A 234 9.08 -14.18 -2.31
C SER A 234 9.77 -15.14 -1.32
N LYS A 235 10.95 -14.77 -0.80
CA LYS A 235 11.65 -15.56 0.23
C LYS A 235 10.86 -15.69 1.53
N SER A 236 10.12 -14.66 1.91
CA SER A 236 9.28 -14.72 3.11
C SER A 236 8.09 -15.66 2.92
N LEU A 237 7.45 -15.62 1.73
CA LEU A 237 6.40 -16.55 1.36
C LEU A 237 6.88 -18.01 1.29
N GLU A 238 8.09 -18.24 0.75
CA GLU A 238 8.73 -19.55 0.70
C GLU A 238 8.94 -20.11 2.12
N ARG A 239 9.49 -19.32 3.03
CA ARG A 239 9.69 -19.72 4.45
C ARG A 239 8.39 -20.05 5.18
N MET A 240 7.28 -19.46 4.73
CA MET A 240 5.94 -19.75 5.25
C MET A 240 5.25 -20.91 4.53
N ASN A 241 5.91 -21.55 3.57
CA ASN A 241 5.37 -22.60 2.68
C ASN A 241 4.12 -22.12 1.89
N LEU A 242 4.14 -20.86 1.44
CA LEU A 242 3.06 -20.26 0.68
C LEU A 242 3.44 -19.95 -0.78
N LEU A 243 4.72 -20.00 -1.15
CA LEU A 243 5.15 -19.65 -2.50
C LEU A 243 4.66 -20.68 -3.52
N GLU A 244 3.88 -20.24 -4.50
CA GLU A 244 3.45 -21.04 -5.66
C GLU A 244 4.26 -20.69 -6.92
N PRO A 245 4.50 -21.64 -7.84
CA PRO A 245 5.34 -21.41 -9.04
C PRO A 245 4.84 -20.31 -9.98
N ASN A 246 3.53 -20.04 -9.97
CA ASN A 246 2.86 -19.13 -10.91
C ASN A 246 2.67 -17.71 -10.38
N LEU A 247 3.30 -17.39 -9.23
CA LEU A 247 3.23 -16.05 -8.66
C LEU A 247 4.26 -15.13 -9.31
N THR A 248 3.86 -13.91 -9.57
CA THR A 248 4.75 -12.82 -10.00
C THR A 248 4.46 -11.61 -9.14
N ILE A 249 5.45 -11.13 -8.42
CA ILE A 249 5.37 -9.99 -7.50
C ILE A 249 6.33 -8.91 -8.00
N VAL A 250 5.79 -7.78 -8.43
CA VAL A 250 6.56 -6.69 -9.07
C VAL A 250 6.57 -5.44 -8.20
N ASP A 251 5.43 -5.12 -7.58
CA ASP A 251 5.27 -3.97 -6.70
C ASP A 251 4.50 -4.34 -5.42
N GLY A 252 4.35 -3.38 -4.53
CA GLY A 252 3.63 -3.58 -3.26
C GLY A 252 2.15 -3.23 -3.32
N SER A 253 1.75 -2.34 -4.23
CA SER A 253 0.39 -1.81 -4.31
C SER A 253 -0.55 -2.63 -5.18
N GLY A 254 -0.01 -3.37 -6.15
CA GLY A 254 -0.79 -4.07 -7.17
C GLY A 254 -1.17 -3.19 -8.35
N LEU A 255 -0.53 -2.03 -8.53
CA LEU A 255 -0.74 -1.15 -9.67
C LEU A 255 -0.12 -1.75 -10.95
N SER A 256 0.98 -2.49 -10.80
CA SER A 256 1.62 -3.17 -11.92
C SER A 256 0.73 -4.25 -12.53
N SER A 257 0.48 -4.11 -13.84
CA SER A 257 -0.23 -5.12 -14.63
C SER A 257 0.55 -6.43 -14.81
N PHE A 258 1.81 -6.48 -14.36
CA PHE A 258 2.66 -7.69 -14.40
C PHE A 258 2.52 -8.57 -13.17
N ASN A 259 1.93 -8.09 -12.08
CA ASN A 259 1.64 -8.92 -10.93
C ASN A 259 0.74 -10.10 -11.29
N ARG A 260 1.04 -11.28 -10.75
CA ARG A 260 0.19 -12.48 -10.88
C ARG A 260 0.08 -13.18 -9.54
N LEU A 261 -1.15 -13.37 -9.08
CA LEU A 261 -1.48 -14.15 -7.89
C LEU A 261 -2.63 -15.11 -8.22
N THR A 262 -2.82 -16.12 -7.39
CA THR A 262 -3.96 -17.03 -7.50
C THR A 262 -4.97 -16.79 -6.37
N PRO A 263 -6.27 -16.98 -6.57
CA PRO A 263 -7.23 -16.97 -5.47
C PRO A 263 -6.85 -17.94 -4.34
N SER A 264 -6.37 -19.13 -4.69
CA SER A 264 -5.94 -20.15 -3.71
C SER A 264 -4.83 -19.61 -2.82
N PHE A 265 -3.79 -19.01 -3.41
CA PHE A 265 -2.68 -18.41 -2.68
C PHE A 265 -3.15 -17.32 -1.71
N ILE A 266 -3.99 -16.36 -2.17
CA ILE A 266 -4.48 -15.29 -1.29
C ILE A 266 -5.29 -15.85 -0.12
N SER A 267 -6.16 -16.84 -0.37
CA SER A 267 -6.93 -17.48 0.70
C SER A 267 -6.04 -18.20 1.71
N ASP A 268 -4.96 -18.88 1.27
CA ASP A 268 -4.00 -19.53 2.16
C ASP A 268 -3.14 -18.53 2.93
N LEU A 269 -2.75 -17.42 2.31
CA LEU A 269 -2.06 -16.31 2.98
C LEU A 269 -2.93 -15.69 4.08
N LEU A 270 -4.22 -15.45 3.81
CA LEU A 270 -5.16 -14.96 4.82
C LEU A 270 -5.33 -15.95 5.98
N ARG A 271 -5.41 -17.25 5.71
CA ARG A 271 -5.41 -18.29 6.76
C ARG A 271 -4.14 -18.25 7.60
N LYS A 272 -2.99 -18.06 6.95
CA LYS A 272 -1.71 -17.91 7.66
C LYS A 272 -1.72 -16.65 8.53
N ALA A 273 -2.21 -15.54 7.99
CA ALA A 273 -2.32 -14.27 8.72
C ALA A 273 -3.20 -14.39 9.98
N LEU A 274 -4.32 -15.15 9.91
CA LEU A 274 -5.16 -15.46 11.07
C LEU A 274 -4.42 -16.22 12.17
N SER A 275 -3.38 -16.98 11.84
CA SER A 275 -2.58 -17.76 12.80
C SER A 275 -1.39 -16.99 13.39
N VAL A 276 -1.03 -15.85 12.82
CA VAL A 276 0.08 -15.00 13.28
C VAL A 276 -0.49 -13.89 14.16
N GLU A 277 0.11 -13.67 15.33
CA GLU A 277 -0.27 -12.63 16.29
C GLU A 277 -1.80 -12.51 16.50
N ASN A 278 -2.48 -13.66 16.63
CA ASN A 278 -3.94 -13.73 16.78
C ASN A 278 -4.74 -13.03 15.68
N GLY A 279 -4.19 -12.96 14.46
CA GLY A 279 -4.86 -12.35 13.31
C GLY A 279 -4.81 -10.83 13.29
N LYS A 280 -3.87 -10.21 13.99
CA LYS A 280 -3.75 -8.75 14.11
C LYS A 280 -3.74 -8.06 12.73
N PHE A 281 -3.00 -8.59 11.75
CA PHE A 281 -2.99 -8.05 10.40
C PHE A 281 -4.39 -7.96 9.76
N ILE A 282 -5.25 -8.96 9.99
CA ILE A 282 -6.60 -8.98 9.42
C ILE A 282 -7.46 -7.81 9.92
N GLU A 283 -7.21 -7.33 11.14
CA GLU A 283 -7.97 -6.20 11.71
C GLU A 283 -7.71 -4.88 11.00
N HIS A 284 -6.56 -4.71 10.34
CA HIS A 284 -6.28 -3.53 9.52
C HIS A 284 -7.12 -3.47 8.23
N MET A 285 -7.69 -4.59 7.76
CA MET A 285 -8.47 -4.63 6.51
C MET A 285 -9.85 -3.96 6.69
N ALA A 286 -10.41 -3.45 5.59
CA ALA A 286 -11.71 -2.79 5.59
C ALA A 286 -12.85 -3.71 6.04
N SER A 287 -13.86 -3.13 6.69
CA SER A 287 -15.14 -3.78 7.02
C SER A 287 -16.29 -3.18 6.20
N PRO A 288 -17.44 -3.86 6.04
CA PRO A 288 -18.65 -3.24 5.52
C PRO A 288 -18.93 -1.92 6.26
N GLY A 289 -19.24 -0.86 5.51
CA GLY A 289 -19.43 0.49 6.05
C GLY A 289 -18.16 1.33 6.16
N ASP A 290 -16.96 0.76 5.90
CA ASP A 290 -15.67 1.45 6.05
C ASP A 290 -14.82 1.36 4.77
N GLY A 291 -13.92 2.34 4.60
CA GLY A 291 -12.92 2.38 3.55
C GLY A 291 -13.50 2.10 2.16
N THR A 292 -12.90 1.15 1.46
CA THR A 292 -13.35 0.73 0.11
C THR A 292 -14.63 -0.12 0.13
N LEU A 293 -15.11 -0.53 1.30
CA LEU A 293 -16.39 -1.24 1.51
C LEU A 293 -17.50 -0.34 2.06
N ARG A 294 -17.32 0.99 2.07
CA ARG A 294 -18.24 1.96 2.70
C ARG A 294 -19.71 1.86 2.27
N LYS A 295 -19.98 1.35 1.07
CA LYS A 295 -21.32 1.19 0.50
C LYS A 295 -21.48 -0.19 -0.12
N ARG A 296 -20.87 -1.20 0.47
CA ARG A 296 -20.84 -2.57 -0.05
C ARG A 296 -21.00 -3.54 1.09
N LEU A 297 -21.75 -4.61 0.87
CA LEU A 297 -21.96 -5.73 1.81
C LEU A 297 -22.59 -5.27 3.15
N ASP A 298 -23.37 -4.19 3.15
CA ASP A 298 -23.95 -3.60 4.36
C ASP A 298 -24.87 -4.61 5.10
N GLU A 299 -25.54 -5.50 4.38
CA GLU A 299 -26.36 -6.58 4.95
C GLU A 299 -25.55 -7.65 5.70
N TYR A 300 -24.23 -7.65 5.55
CA TYR A 300 -23.31 -8.59 6.22
C TYR A 300 -22.50 -7.96 7.35
N GLY A 301 -22.93 -6.82 7.89
CA GLY A 301 -22.25 -6.16 9.02
C GLY A 301 -21.99 -7.09 10.20
N ASP A 302 -22.99 -7.93 10.55
CA ASP A 302 -22.90 -8.90 11.67
C ASP A 302 -22.02 -10.14 11.36
N TYR A 303 -21.50 -10.27 10.13
CA TYR A 303 -20.66 -11.41 9.76
C TYR A 303 -19.20 -11.20 10.14
N GLY A 304 -18.81 -9.97 10.51
CA GLY A 304 -17.44 -9.61 10.82
C GLY A 304 -16.52 -9.81 9.63
N ILE A 305 -16.95 -9.35 8.44
CA ILE A 305 -16.16 -9.41 7.22
C ILE A 305 -15.01 -8.42 7.35
N LYS A 306 -13.81 -8.89 7.06
CA LYS A 306 -12.61 -8.08 6.83
C LYS A 306 -12.11 -8.38 5.42
N ALA A 307 -12.02 -7.38 4.55
CA ALA A 307 -11.65 -7.62 3.16
C ALA A 307 -10.86 -6.47 2.52
N LYS A 308 -10.09 -6.85 1.51
CA LYS A 308 -9.38 -5.94 0.62
C LYS A 308 -9.99 -6.00 -0.77
N THR A 309 -10.29 -4.85 -1.31
CA THR A 309 -10.76 -4.70 -2.70
C THR A 309 -9.62 -4.31 -3.62
N GLY A 310 -9.77 -4.58 -4.91
CA GLY A 310 -8.85 -4.12 -5.94
C GLY A 310 -9.58 -3.80 -7.24
N SER A 311 -9.07 -2.81 -7.97
CA SER A 311 -9.59 -2.43 -9.29
C SER A 311 -8.46 -1.87 -10.15
N LEU A 312 -8.40 -2.34 -11.40
CA LEU A 312 -7.66 -1.76 -12.51
C LEU A 312 -8.54 -1.80 -13.76
N THR A 313 -8.08 -1.23 -14.86
CA THR A 313 -8.80 -1.38 -16.13
C THR A 313 -8.97 -2.85 -16.47
N GLY A 314 -10.22 -3.31 -16.63
CA GLY A 314 -10.55 -4.71 -16.92
C GLY A 314 -10.36 -5.69 -15.75
N VAL A 315 -10.14 -5.20 -14.52
CA VAL A 315 -9.88 -6.03 -13.34
C VAL A 315 -10.71 -5.53 -12.15
N ALA A 316 -11.38 -6.45 -11.46
CA ALA A 316 -11.98 -6.24 -10.15
C ALA A 316 -11.64 -7.42 -9.23
N THR A 317 -11.35 -7.15 -7.96
CA THR A 317 -10.99 -8.20 -6.99
C THR A 317 -11.54 -7.87 -5.61
N ILE A 318 -11.82 -8.93 -4.83
CA ILE A 318 -12.11 -8.84 -3.40
C ILE A 318 -11.63 -10.11 -2.71
N SER A 319 -10.90 -9.97 -1.61
CA SER A 319 -10.42 -11.12 -0.82
C SER A 319 -10.44 -10.78 0.65
N GLY A 320 -10.73 -11.77 1.49
CA GLY A 320 -10.86 -11.49 2.91
C GLY A 320 -11.23 -12.71 3.77
N PHE A 321 -11.72 -12.37 4.95
CA PHE A 321 -12.16 -13.33 5.97
C PHE A 321 -13.57 -13.01 6.45
N ILE A 322 -14.41 -14.03 6.58
CA ILE A 322 -15.76 -13.96 7.14
C ILE A 322 -15.73 -14.62 8.52
N ARG A 323 -15.68 -13.80 9.57
CA ARG A 323 -15.49 -14.27 10.96
C ARG A 323 -16.59 -15.21 11.42
N LYS A 324 -17.85 -14.85 11.21
CA LYS A 324 -19.04 -15.67 11.60
C LYS A 324 -19.01 -17.05 10.96
N LEU A 325 -18.51 -17.15 9.74
CA LEU A 325 -18.40 -18.42 9.02
C LEU A 325 -17.04 -19.10 9.19
N ASN A 326 -16.06 -18.40 9.74
CA ASN A 326 -14.66 -18.85 9.82
C ASN A 326 -14.16 -19.37 8.45
N VAL A 327 -14.31 -18.52 7.43
CA VAL A 327 -14.01 -18.80 6.02
C VAL A 327 -13.15 -17.69 5.45
N THR A 328 -12.04 -18.05 4.81
CA THR A 328 -11.29 -17.13 3.94
C THR A 328 -11.77 -17.25 2.50
N PHE A 329 -11.75 -16.13 1.78
CA PHE A 329 -12.19 -16.09 0.41
C PHE A 329 -11.29 -15.19 -0.45
N SER A 330 -11.27 -15.51 -1.75
CA SER A 330 -10.65 -14.64 -2.76
C SER A 330 -11.43 -14.78 -4.07
N LEU A 331 -11.86 -13.66 -4.63
CA LEU A 331 -12.53 -13.55 -5.92
C LEU A 331 -11.77 -12.56 -6.80
N MET A 332 -11.47 -12.97 -8.03
CA MET A 332 -10.74 -12.16 -9.01
C MET A 332 -11.44 -12.23 -10.37
N LEU A 333 -11.90 -11.10 -10.87
CA LEU A 333 -12.47 -10.91 -12.20
C LEU A 333 -11.47 -10.20 -13.06
N ASN A 334 -11.03 -10.83 -14.16
CA ASN A 334 -10.08 -10.25 -15.11
C ASN A 334 -10.65 -10.27 -16.53
N ASN A 335 -10.08 -9.44 -17.42
CA ASN A 335 -10.48 -9.28 -18.80
C ASN A 335 -11.98 -8.93 -18.97
N THR A 336 -12.52 -8.15 -18.04
CA THR A 336 -13.90 -7.71 -18.10
C THR A 336 -14.03 -6.37 -18.83
N GLU A 337 -15.07 -6.23 -19.62
CA GLU A 337 -15.48 -4.95 -20.23
C GLU A 337 -16.37 -4.13 -19.27
N LYS A 338 -16.85 -4.76 -18.20
CA LYS A 338 -17.62 -4.09 -17.15
C LYS A 338 -16.75 -3.06 -16.42
N LYS A 339 -17.31 -1.91 -16.11
CA LYS A 339 -16.58 -0.82 -15.46
C LYS A 339 -17.13 -0.51 -14.08
N GLY A 340 -16.25 -0.05 -13.20
CA GLY A 340 -16.64 0.53 -11.91
C GLY A 340 -17.59 -0.35 -11.12
N LYS A 341 -18.84 0.10 -10.94
CA LYS A 341 -19.87 -0.59 -10.15
C LYS A 341 -20.21 -1.96 -10.71
N ASP A 342 -20.43 -2.08 -12.03
CA ASP A 342 -20.90 -3.34 -12.63
C ASP A 342 -19.91 -4.50 -12.44
N ALA A 343 -18.59 -4.21 -12.52
CA ALA A 343 -17.58 -5.24 -12.25
C ALA A 343 -17.55 -5.64 -10.76
N ARG A 344 -17.80 -4.68 -9.85
CA ARG A 344 -17.87 -4.96 -8.41
C ARG A 344 -19.13 -5.76 -8.05
N ASP A 345 -20.27 -5.45 -8.67
CA ASP A 345 -21.54 -6.16 -8.43
C ASP A 345 -21.39 -7.66 -8.75
N VAL A 346 -20.67 -8.04 -9.82
CA VAL A 346 -20.37 -9.46 -10.11
C VAL A 346 -19.67 -10.16 -8.93
N LEU A 347 -18.73 -9.47 -8.28
CA LEU A 347 -18.01 -10.03 -7.13
C LEU A 347 -18.90 -10.10 -5.89
N ASP A 348 -19.69 -9.05 -5.62
CA ASP A 348 -20.57 -8.97 -4.47
C ASP A 348 -21.70 -10.00 -4.56
N ASP A 349 -22.30 -10.16 -5.74
CA ASP A 349 -23.33 -11.17 -6.01
C ASP A 349 -22.77 -12.59 -5.81
N THR A 350 -21.56 -12.86 -6.34
CA THR A 350 -20.90 -14.15 -6.15
C THR A 350 -20.58 -14.42 -4.68
N LEU A 351 -20.07 -13.43 -3.96
CA LEU A 351 -19.75 -13.55 -2.53
C LEU A 351 -21.02 -13.84 -1.72
N THR A 352 -22.08 -13.08 -1.97
CA THR A 352 -23.41 -13.24 -1.33
C THR A 352 -23.99 -14.65 -1.60
N GLU A 353 -23.97 -15.09 -2.85
CA GLU A 353 -24.43 -16.43 -3.21
C GLU A 353 -23.68 -17.54 -2.45
N MET A 354 -22.35 -17.41 -2.36
CA MET A 354 -21.53 -18.41 -1.66
C MET A 354 -21.75 -18.36 -0.14
N ILE A 355 -21.91 -17.19 0.47
CA ILE A 355 -22.28 -17.07 1.89
C ILE A 355 -23.56 -17.85 2.17
N HIS A 356 -24.61 -17.63 1.37
CA HIS A 356 -25.89 -18.34 1.54
C HIS A 356 -25.75 -19.86 1.37
N LYS A 357 -25.00 -20.33 0.38
CA LYS A 357 -24.72 -21.76 0.18
C LYS A 357 -23.96 -22.37 1.38
N ILE A 358 -22.96 -21.70 1.92
CA ILE A 358 -22.19 -22.16 3.08
C ILE A 358 -23.13 -22.29 4.30
N GLU A 359 -23.99 -21.30 4.54
CA GLU A 359 -24.93 -21.32 5.66
C GLU A 359 -25.97 -22.46 5.53
N LYS A 360 -26.55 -22.63 4.34
CA LYS A 360 -27.52 -23.69 4.07
C LYS A 360 -26.92 -25.06 4.35
N ASN A 361 -25.70 -25.31 3.87
CA ASN A 361 -25.03 -26.59 4.09
C ASN A 361 -24.70 -26.84 5.57
N ARG A 362 -24.37 -25.80 6.35
CA ARG A 362 -24.14 -25.93 7.79
C ARG A 362 -25.43 -26.22 8.58
N LYS A 363 -26.56 -25.67 8.15
CA LYS A 363 -27.87 -25.95 8.78
C LYS A 363 -28.33 -27.37 8.47
N SER A 364 -28.11 -27.86 7.23
CA SER A 364 -28.48 -29.22 6.83
C SER A 364 -27.57 -30.31 7.43
N GLY A 365 -26.29 -30.03 7.68
CA GLY A 365 -25.34 -30.96 8.31
C GLY A 365 -25.44 -31.06 9.84
N ARG A 366 -26.25 -30.23 10.50
CA ARG A 366 -26.52 -30.33 11.96
C ARG A 366 -27.77 -31.17 12.29
N GLY A 367 -28.43 -31.72 11.28
CA GLY A 367 -29.63 -32.54 11.40
C GLY A 367 -29.39 -34.06 11.39
N ASN A 368 -28.09 -34.52 11.44
CA ASN A 368 -27.76 -35.96 11.55
C ASN A 368 -26.90 -36.22 12.76
#